data_3178284f90457da4003b25a56424bce8
#
_entry.id   3178284f90457da4003b25a56424bce8
#
_cell.length_a   1.000
_cell.length_b   1.000
_cell.length_c   1.000
_cell.angle_alpha   90.00
_cell.angle_beta   90.00
_cell.angle_gamma   90.00
#
_symmetry.space_group_name_H-M   'P 1'
#
loop_
_entity.id
_entity.type
_entity.pdbx_description
1 polymer ?
#
loop_
_entity_poly.entity_id
_entity_poly.type
_entity_poly.pdbx_seq_one_letter_code
_entity_poly.pdbx_strand_id
1 'polypeptide(L)'
;YELNQDNTPEVGSIKSLEMFSKLLNMSSLNLLLKYKDELIGFIVCFREGSDYSSLNYKFFNNKEKKFLYIDRVVIKEGYRRKGYGTKIYKYLEDFFIKELIPICCEVNSFPRNEVSINFHIKNGFDHVGEHDFDDHSVIYFRKIYIK
;
A
#
# COMPACT_ATOMS: atom_id res chain seq x y z
N TYR A 1 -5.57 3.46 14.11
CA TYR A 1 -5.37 2.07 14.52
C TYR A 1 -6.63 1.23 14.35
N GLU A 2 -7.76 1.66 14.92
CA GLU A 2 -9.03 0.92 14.81
C GLU A 2 -9.41 0.66 13.37
N LEU A 3 -9.30 1.68 12.50
CA LEU A 3 -9.62 1.54 11.09
C LEU A 3 -8.74 0.49 10.40
N ASN A 4 -7.45 0.40 10.80
CA ASN A 4 -6.57 -0.65 10.30
C ASN A 4 -7.09 -2.04 10.69
N GLN A 5 -7.43 -2.23 11.97
CA GLN A 5 -7.88 -3.52 12.47
C GLN A 5 -9.21 -3.96 11.85
N ASP A 6 -10.10 -3.00 11.54
CA ASP A 6 -11.37 -3.26 10.88
C ASP A 6 -11.22 -3.71 9.42
N ASN A 7 -10.01 -3.55 8.85
CA ASN A 7 -9.72 -3.88 7.45
C ASN A 7 -8.78 -5.08 7.31
N THR A 8 -8.58 -5.85 8.35
CA THR A 8 -7.85 -7.11 8.25
C THR A 8 -8.78 -8.21 7.70
N PRO A 9 -8.27 -9.21 6.97
CA PRO A 9 -6.86 -9.51 6.66
C PRO A 9 -6.31 -8.82 5.40
N GLU A 10 -7.08 -8.00 4.69
CA GLU A 10 -6.64 -7.34 3.46
C GLU A 10 -5.41 -6.46 3.72
N VAL A 11 -5.37 -5.81 4.89
CA VAL A 11 -4.15 -5.21 5.43
C VAL A 11 -3.69 -6.04 6.63
N GLY A 12 -2.40 -6.05 6.87
CA GLY A 12 -1.84 -6.78 8.00
C GLY A 12 -2.34 -6.24 9.33
N SER A 13 -2.73 -7.16 10.23
CA SER A 13 -3.06 -6.81 11.61
C SER A 13 -1.83 -6.25 12.33
N ILE A 14 -2.04 -5.28 13.22
CA ILE A 14 -1.00 -4.67 14.03
C ILE A 14 -1.34 -4.91 15.51
N LYS A 15 -0.39 -5.48 16.25
CA LYS A 15 -0.61 -5.99 17.60
C LYS A 15 -1.04 -4.94 18.62
N SER A 16 -0.64 -3.68 18.45
CA SER A 16 -0.94 -2.63 19.42
C SER A 16 -0.91 -1.26 18.80
N LEU A 17 -1.53 -0.29 19.47
CA LEU A 17 -1.45 1.12 19.10
C LEU A 17 0.00 1.62 19.11
N GLU A 18 0.82 1.16 20.06
CA GLU A 18 2.23 1.51 20.12
C GLU A 18 2.99 1.06 18.88
N MET A 19 2.74 -0.16 18.41
CA MET A 19 3.36 -0.68 17.18
C MET A 19 2.88 0.08 15.95
N PHE A 20 1.61 0.49 15.93
CA PHE A 20 1.09 1.33 14.85
C PHE A 20 1.77 2.69 14.83
N SER A 21 1.97 3.31 16.00
CA SER A 21 2.70 4.57 16.10
C SER A 21 4.14 4.43 15.61
N LYS A 22 4.81 3.34 15.94
CA LYS A 22 6.17 3.05 15.44
C LYS A 22 6.19 2.93 13.93
N LEU A 23 5.21 2.25 13.35
CA LEU A 23 5.08 2.11 11.89
C LEU A 23 4.95 3.49 11.24
N LEU A 24 4.07 4.34 11.75
CA LEU A 24 3.88 5.68 11.21
C LEU A 24 5.15 6.53 11.32
N ASN A 25 5.83 6.46 12.46
CA ASN A 25 7.08 7.20 12.66
C ASN A 25 8.21 6.75 11.74
N MET A 26 8.24 5.46 11.40
CA MET A 26 9.23 4.91 10.49
C MET A 26 8.89 5.23 9.03
N SER A 27 7.62 5.43 8.70
CA SER A 27 7.18 5.63 7.33
C SER A 27 7.72 6.91 6.72
N SER A 28 7.90 6.90 5.40
CA SER A 28 8.38 8.06 4.64
C SER A 28 7.24 9.04 4.33
N LEU A 29 6.03 8.52 4.20
CA LEU A 29 4.84 9.31 3.92
C LEU A 29 3.63 8.58 4.51
N ASN A 30 2.84 9.29 5.28
CA ASN A 30 1.53 8.79 5.69
C ASN A 30 0.51 9.91 5.54
N LEU A 31 -0.66 9.57 5.02
CA LEU A 31 -1.70 10.53 4.71
C LEU A 31 -3.03 10.04 5.29
N LEU A 32 -3.83 10.98 5.74
CA LEU A 32 -5.20 10.74 6.18
C LEU A 32 -6.16 11.18 5.09
N LEU A 33 -7.19 10.38 4.87
CA LEU A 33 -8.29 10.70 3.97
C LEU A 33 -9.50 11.08 4.81
N LYS A 34 -10.01 12.30 4.61
CA LYS A 34 -11.17 12.80 5.34
C LYS A 34 -12.29 13.21 4.39
N TYR A 35 -13.51 12.96 4.80
CA TYR A 35 -14.71 13.45 4.12
C TYR A 35 -15.60 14.14 5.17
N LYS A 36 -15.84 15.44 4.98
CA LYS A 36 -16.62 16.26 5.94
C LYS A 36 -16.14 16.06 7.40
N ASP A 37 -14.83 16.18 7.61
CA ASP A 37 -14.15 16.02 8.90
C ASP A 37 -14.17 14.61 9.49
N GLU A 38 -14.81 13.64 8.84
CA GLU A 38 -14.72 12.23 9.23
C GLU A 38 -13.49 11.57 8.63
N LEU A 39 -12.73 10.84 9.44
CA LEU A 39 -11.63 10.02 8.95
C LEU A 39 -12.21 8.79 8.24
N ILE A 40 -12.01 8.69 6.93
CA ILE A 40 -12.55 7.60 6.12
C ILE A 40 -11.47 6.70 5.53
N GLY A 41 -10.20 7.03 5.71
CA GLY A 41 -9.12 6.20 5.21
C GLY A 41 -7.75 6.75 5.56
N PHE A 42 -6.72 5.97 5.24
CA PHE A 42 -5.33 6.41 5.36
C PHE A 42 -4.44 5.59 4.44
N ILE A 43 -3.23 6.09 4.23
CA ILE A 43 -2.20 5.41 3.46
C ILE A 43 -0.87 5.54 4.17
N VAL A 44 -0.07 4.47 4.16
CA VAL A 44 1.29 4.43 4.72
C VAL A 44 2.25 3.97 3.64
N CYS A 45 3.29 4.75 3.40
CA CYS A 45 4.27 4.50 2.35
C CYS A 45 5.69 4.59 2.87
N PHE A 46 6.59 3.85 2.20
CA PHE A 46 8.03 3.85 2.50
C PHE A 46 8.82 4.13 1.23
N ARG A 47 9.91 4.85 1.38
CA ARG A 47 10.92 5.03 0.33
C ARG A 47 12.03 3.99 0.51
N GLU A 48 12.96 3.96 -0.44
CA GLU A 48 14.14 3.11 -0.38
C GLU A 48 15.00 3.43 0.86
N GLY A 49 15.72 2.42 1.33
CA GLY A 49 16.71 2.59 2.40
C GLY A 49 16.15 2.63 3.83
N SER A 50 14.88 2.28 4.02
CA SER A 50 14.30 2.17 5.36
C SER A 50 14.74 0.87 6.05
N ASP A 51 14.80 0.91 7.39
CA ASP A 51 15.04 -0.27 8.23
C ASP A 51 13.77 -1.12 8.44
N TYR A 52 12.71 -0.83 7.71
CA TYR A 52 11.45 -1.56 7.84
C TYR A 52 11.66 -3.06 7.61
N SER A 53 11.22 -3.88 8.57
CA SER A 53 11.50 -5.32 8.60
C SER A 53 10.58 -6.16 7.71
N SER A 54 9.55 -5.58 7.10
CA SER A 54 8.63 -6.29 6.22
C SER A 54 9.35 -6.99 5.08
N LEU A 55 9.09 -8.29 4.90
CA LEU A 55 9.65 -9.06 3.79
C LEU A 55 9.14 -8.54 2.44
N ASN A 56 7.89 -8.08 2.39
CA ASN A 56 7.31 -7.49 1.18
C ASN A 56 8.04 -6.21 0.80
N TYR A 57 8.29 -5.34 1.78
CA TYR A 57 9.10 -4.14 1.56
C TYR A 57 10.51 -4.50 1.05
N LYS A 58 11.16 -5.47 1.70
CA LYS A 58 12.53 -5.87 1.36
C LYS A 58 12.63 -6.43 -0.06
N PHE A 59 11.60 -7.09 -0.55
CA PHE A 59 11.57 -7.55 -1.93
C PHE A 59 11.85 -6.40 -2.90
N PHE A 60 11.20 -5.25 -2.71
CA PHE A 60 11.39 -4.09 -3.58
C PHE A 60 12.69 -3.34 -3.25
N ASN A 61 13.04 -3.22 -1.98
CA ASN A 61 14.26 -2.53 -1.58
C ASN A 61 15.52 -3.21 -2.13
N ASN A 62 15.47 -4.51 -2.36
CA ASN A 62 16.56 -5.27 -2.94
C ASN A 62 16.63 -5.13 -4.48
N LYS A 63 15.54 -4.77 -5.14
CA LYS A 63 15.45 -4.70 -6.60
C LYS A 63 15.52 -3.29 -7.16
N GLU A 64 14.96 -2.32 -6.45
CA GLU A 64 14.79 -0.96 -6.94
C GLU A 64 15.74 0.00 -6.24
N LYS A 65 16.36 0.90 -7.00
CA LYS A 65 17.24 1.93 -6.42
C LYS A 65 16.44 3.02 -5.74
N LYS A 66 15.35 3.44 -6.38
CA LYS A 66 14.41 4.44 -5.87
C LYS A 66 13.00 3.96 -6.16
N PHE A 67 12.12 4.05 -5.17
CA PHE A 67 10.75 3.61 -5.33
C PHE A 67 9.87 4.19 -4.21
N LEU A 68 8.57 4.13 -4.43
CA LEU A 68 7.58 4.35 -3.38
C LEU A 68 6.87 3.01 -3.14
N TYR A 69 6.98 2.50 -1.93
CA TYR A 69 6.29 1.29 -1.52
C TYR A 69 5.05 1.66 -0.73
N ILE A 70 3.89 1.22 -1.19
CA ILE A 70 2.63 1.38 -0.47
C ILE A 70 2.50 0.17 0.47
N ASP A 71 2.70 0.40 1.77
CA ASP A 71 2.58 -0.66 2.77
C ASP A 71 1.11 -1.03 2.99
N ARG A 72 0.26 -0.02 3.11
CA ARG A 72 -1.17 -0.22 3.26
C ARG A 72 -1.98 0.97 2.81
N VAL A 73 -3.14 0.67 2.25
CA VAL A 73 -4.19 1.63 1.94
C VAL A 73 -5.45 1.11 2.61
N VAL A 74 -6.07 1.92 3.43
CA VAL A 74 -7.29 1.55 4.14
C VAL A 74 -8.38 2.56 3.81
N ILE A 75 -9.54 2.05 3.39
CA ILE A 75 -10.74 2.85 3.16
C ILE A 75 -11.86 2.25 3.98
N LYS A 76 -12.50 3.08 4.79
CA LYS A 76 -13.59 2.67 5.68
C LYS A 76 -14.72 2.04 4.87
N GLU A 77 -15.27 0.94 5.40
CA GLU A 77 -16.47 0.34 4.83
C GLU A 77 -17.58 1.40 4.71
N GLY A 78 -18.35 1.35 3.63
CA GLY A 78 -19.33 2.40 3.32
C GLY A 78 -18.79 3.50 2.43
N TYR A 79 -17.47 3.68 2.39
CA TYR A 79 -16.81 4.61 1.47
C TYR A 79 -16.05 3.91 0.35
N ARG A 80 -16.04 2.58 0.35
CA ARG A 80 -15.43 1.78 -0.72
C ARG A 80 -16.26 1.82 -1.99
N ARG A 81 -15.62 1.53 -3.14
CA ARG A 81 -16.24 1.50 -4.47
C ARG A 81 -16.81 2.85 -4.92
N LYS A 82 -16.25 3.94 -4.40
CA LYS A 82 -16.63 5.31 -4.75
C LYS A 82 -15.49 6.09 -5.43
N GLY A 83 -14.45 5.37 -5.87
CA GLY A 83 -13.32 5.96 -6.58
C GLY A 83 -12.24 6.57 -5.68
N TYR A 84 -12.30 6.39 -4.37
CA TYR A 84 -11.27 6.95 -3.47
C TYR A 84 -9.91 6.31 -3.66
N GLY A 85 -9.85 5.00 -3.93
CA GLY A 85 -8.59 4.33 -4.26
C GLY A 85 -7.92 4.94 -5.46
N THR A 86 -8.67 5.19 -6.52
CA THR A 86 -8.16 5.85 -7.73
C THR A 86 -7.64 7.25 -7.42
N LYS A 87 -8.36 8.02 -6.59
CA LYS A 87 -7.94 9.37 -6.19
C LYS A 87 -6.65 9.36 -5.37
N ILE A 88 -6.51 8.42 -4.45
CA ILE A 88 -5.29 8.28 -3.63
C ILE A 88 -4.10 7.97 -4.55
N TYR A 89 -4.24 7.00 -5.44
CA TYR A 89 -3.15 6.61 -6.34
C TYR A 89 -2.78 7.76 -7.29
N LYS A 90 -3.77 8.48 -7.81
CA LYS A 90 -3.52 9.67 -8.64
C LYS A 90 -2.77 10.75 -7.85
N TYR A 91 -3.13 10.96 -6.60
CA TYR A 91 -2.42 11.91 -5.72
C TYR A 91 -0.96 11.51 -5.55
N LEU A 92 -0.68 10.23 -5.30
CA LEU A 92 0.69 9.74 -5.16
C LEU A 92 1.47 9.91 -6.47
N GLU A 93 0.86 9.57 -7.59
CA GLU A 93 1.48 9.75 -8.90
C GLU A 93 1.86 11.20 -9.15
N ASP A 94 0.95 12.13 -8.90
CA ASP A 94 1.19 13.55 -9.09
C ASP A 94 2.26 14.08 -8.13
N PHE A 95 2.27 13.58 -6.91
CA PHE A 95 3.24 14.00 -5.88
C PHE A 95 4.67 13.61 -6.27
N PHE A 96 4.86 12.44 -6.88
CA PHE A 96 6.17 11.92 -7.25
C PHE A 96 6.47 12.03 -8.75
N ILE A 97 5.63 12.72 -9.52
CA ILE A 97 5.77 12.78 -10.99
C ILE A 97 7.14 13.25 -11.48
N LYS A 98 7.76 14.17 -10.75
CA LYS A 98 9.07 14.73 -11.14
C LYS A 98 10.21 13.74 -10.92
N GLU A 99 10.06 12.84 -9.95
CA GLU A 99 11.09 11.84 -9.65
C GLU A 99 11.00 10.62 -10.55
N LEU A 100 9.83 10.36 -11.15
CA LEU A 100 9.55 9.21 -12.01
C LEU A 100 9.90 7.87 -11.36
N ILE A 101 9.72 7.78 -10.04
CA ILE A 101 10.02 6.56 -9.32
C ILE A 101 8.89 5.53 -9.49
N PRO A 102 9.21 4.22 -9.49
CA PRO A 102 8.17 3.20 -9.50
C PRO A 102 7.32 3.24 -8.25
N ILE A 103 6.04 2.93 -8.40
CA ILE A 103 5.14 2.68 -7.27
C ILE A 103 4.96 1.18 -7.13
N CYS A 104 5.19 0.66 -5.93
CA CYS A 104 5.23 -0.76 -5.61
C CYS A 104 4.27 -1.10 -4.48
N CYS A 105 3.68 -2.28 -4.53
CA CYS A 105 2.83 -2.78 -3.46
C CYS A 105 2.66 -4.30 -3.57
N GLU A 106 2.01 -4.90 -2.58
CA GLU A 106 1.57 -6.29 -2.67
C GLU A 106 0.08 -6.38 -2.44
N VAL A 107 -0.53 -7.42 -3.00
CA VAL A 107 -1.94 -7.74 -2.83
C VAL A 107 -2.07 -9.23 -2.53
N ASN A 108 -2.93 -9.59 -1.58
CA ASN A 108 -3.16 -10.99 -1.24
C ASN A 108 -3.72 -11.76 -2.44
N SER A 109 -3.02 -12.86 -2.79
CA SER A 109 -3.49 -13.84 -3.77
C SER A 109 -4.16 -15.02 -3.09
N PHE A 110 -3.89 -15.24 -1.80
CA PHE A 110 -4.56 -16.23 -0.95
C PHE A 110 -4.56 -15.74 0.51
N PRO A 111 -5.71 -15.54 1.17
CA PRO A 111 -7.05 -15.48 0.54
C PRO A 111 -7.09 -14.42 -0.56
N ARG A 112 -7.74 -14.77 -1.68
CA ARG A 112 -7.66 -13.92 -2.88
C ARG A 112 -8.44 -12.62 -2.75
N ASN A 113 -7.74 -11.51 -2.87
CA ASN A 113 -8.35 -10.17 -2.92
C ASN A 113 -8.56 -9.76 -4.39
N GLU A 114 -9.61 -10.32 -4.99
CA GLU A 114 -9.90 -10.15 -6.42
C GLU A 114 -10.11 -8.69 -6.80
N VAL A 115 -10.81 -7.93 -5.97
CA VAL A 115 -11.10 -6.51 -6.23
C VAL A 115 -9.80 -5.72 -6.34
N SER A 116 -8.88 -5.92 -5.40
CA SER A 116 -7.60 -5.21 -5.39
C SER A 116 -6.68 -5.67 -6.51
N ILE A 117 -6.64 -6.97 -6.80
CA ILE A 117 -5.84 -7.51 -7.93
C ILE A 117 -6.30 -6.86 -9.23
N ASN A 118 -7.60 -6.87 -9.50
CA ASN A 118 -8.15 -6.29 -10.73
C ASN A 118 -7.94 -4.78 -10.80
N PHE A 119 -8.06 -4.09 -9.67
CA PHE A 119 -7.80 -2.65 -9.59
C PHE A 119 -6.36 -2.33 -10.03
N HIS A 120 -5.39 -3.08 -9.52
CA HIS A 120 -3.97 -2.82 -9.84
C HIS A 120 -3.66 -3.14 -11.29
N ILE A 121 -4.14 -4.26 -11.81
CA ILE A 121 -3.96 -4.62 -13.23
C ILE A 121 -4.58 -3.55 -14.13
N LYS A 122 -5.81 -3.14 -13.84
CA LYS A 122 -6.52 -2.13 -14.63
C LYS A 122 -5.81 -0.77 -14.62
N ASN A 123 -5.12 -0.45 -13.53
CA ASN A 123 -4.43 0.83 -13.37
C ASN A 123 -2.95 0.77 -13.80
N GLY A 124 -2.56 -0.25 -14.55
CA GLY A 124 -1.25 -0.30 -15.19
C GLY A 124 -0.12 -0.88 -14.33
N PHE A 125 -0.44 -1.57 -13.26
CA PHE A 125 0.55 -2.28 -12.47
C PHE A 125 0.89 -3.62 -13.11
N ASP A 126 2.17 -3.97 -13.11
CA ASP A 126 2.68 -5.24 -13.60
C ASP A 126 2.93 -6.19 -12.44
N HIS A 127 2.60 -7.47 -12.65
CA HIS A 127 2.94 -8.55 -11.74
C HIS A 127 4.45 -8.82 -11.85
N VAL A 128 5.20 -8.51 -10.81
CA VAL A 128 6.67 -8.61 -10.83
C VAL A 128 7.23 -9.67 -9.88
N GLY A 129 6.39 -10.39 -9.18
CA GLY A 129 6.78 -11.48 -8.31
C GLY A 129 5.63 -11.94 -7.43
N GLU A 130 5.93 -12.91 -6.59
CA GLU A 130 4.96 -13.47 -5.64
C GLU A 130 5.70 -14.10 -4.48
N HIS A 131 4.99 -14.28 -3.37
CA HIS A 131 5.55 -14.94 -2.20
C HIS A 131 4.45 -15.67 -1.42
N ASP A 132 4.77 -16.88 -0.96
CA ASP A 132 3.91 -17.68 -0.11
C ASP A 132 4.41 -17.60 1.33
N PHE A 133 3.57 -17.06 2.22
CA PHE A 133 3.78 -17.14 3.66
C PHE A 133 3.04 -18.34 4.22
N ASP A 134 3.21 -18.63 5.51
CA ASP A 134 2.56 -19.79 6.14
C ASP A 134 1.02 -19.71 6.11
N ASP A 135 0.47 -18.52 6.25
CA ASP A 135 -0.98 -18.29 6.39
C ASP A 135 -1.60 -17.52 5.23
N HIS A 136 -0.79 -17.01 4.28
CA HIS A 136 -1.29 -16.25 3.13
C HIS A 136 -0.24 -16.19 2.02
N SER A 137 -0.67 -15.75 0.84
CA SER A 137 0.22 -15.52 -0.30
C SER A 137 -0.04 -14.14 -0.88
N VAL A 138 0.98 -13.55 -1.49
CA VAL A 138 0.89 -12.22 -2.09
C VAL A 138 1.42 -12.22 -3.51
N ILE A 139 0.90 -11.29 -4.32
CA ILE A 139 1.44 -10.88 -5.61
C ILE A 139 2.13 -9.54 -5.41
N TYR A 140 3.33 -9.39 -5.95
CA TYR A 140 4.03 -8.12 -5.98
C TYR A 140 3.72 -7.36 -7.26
N PHE A 141 3.26 -6.12 -7.12
CA PHE A 141 2.90 -5.24 -8.23
C PHE A 141 3.81 -4.02 -8.28
N ARG A 142 4.14 -3.60 -9.50
CA ARG A 142 4.96 -2.41 -9.74
C ARG A 142 4.41 -1.63 -10.93
N LYS A 143 4.28 -0.31 -10.78
CA LYS A 143 3.95 0.57 -11.89
C LYS A 143 5.14 1.49 -12.17
N ILE A 144 5.61 1.48 -13.43
CA ILE A 144 6.70 2.33 -13.92
C ILE A 144 6.09 3.50 -14.67
N TYR A 145 6.68 4.68 -14.47
CA TYR A 145 6.31 5.87 -15.21
C TYR A 145 7.35 6.14 -16.28
N ILE A 146 6.91 6.19 -17.51
CA ILE A 146 7.74 6.49 -18.67
C ILE A 146 7.36 7.89 -19.15
N LYS A 147 8.35 8.74 -19.36
CA LYS A 147 8.14 10.03 -20.01
C LYS A 147 7.76 9.85 -21.47
#